data_41a8403ecc7ef8b076aab4c9f53d1505
#
_entry.id   41a8403ecc7ef8b076aab4c9f53d1505
#
_cell.length_a   1.000
_cell.length_b   1.000
_cell.length_c   1.000
_cell.angle_alpha   90.00
_cell.angle_beta   90.00
_cell.angle_gamma   90.00
#
_symmetry.space_group_name_H-M   'P 1'
#
loop_
_entity.id
_entity.type
_entity.pdbx_description
1 polymer ?
#
loop_
_entity_poly.entity_id
_entity_poly.type
_entity_poly.pdbx_seq_one_letter_code
_entity_poly.pdbx_strand_id
1 'polypeptide(L)'
;MKFEGSIEFSIVEHTEDRVVSEMPIGTGIKNPFGVVQVGAILWLADVTATVLIVGPGAQVSEGMKGFPLAITLNANFISNQKEGTFKAVSLFVKRGSTVSIVRTLVHGANGKLIADITTNHILSK
;
A
#
# COMPACT_ATOMS: atom_id res chain seq x y z
N MET A 1 -24.61 14.99 1.57
CA MET A 1 -23.27 15.30 1.05
C MET A 1 -22.66 14.02 0.50
N LYS A 2 -22.16 14.08 -0.73
CA LYS A 2 -21.63 12.88 -1.42
C LYS A 2 -20.16 13.10 -1.74
N PHE A 3 -19.34 12.05 -1.50
CA PHE A 3 -17.91 12.05 -1.83
C PHE A 3 -17.66 10.97 -2.89
N GLU A 4 -16.91 11.32 -3.91
CA GLU A 4 -16.56 10.40 -5.00
C GLU A 4 -15.08 10.52 -5.32
N GLY A 5 -14.51 9.45 -5.86
CA GLY A 5 -13.14 9.44 -6.29
C GLY A 5 -12.81 8.20 -7.10
N SER A 6 -11.62 8.21 -7.70
CA SER A 6 -11.10 7.04 -8.40
C SER A 6 -9.62 6.89 -8.09
N ILE A 7 -9.20 5.65 -7.82
CA ILE A 7 -7.84 5.32 -7.41
C ILE A 7 -7.39 4.12 -8.23
N GLU A 8 -6.20 4.23 -8.81
CA GLU A 8 -5.59 3.08 -9.47
C GLU A 8 -4.09 3.09 -9.21
N PHE A 9 -3.52 1.92 -9.12
CA PHE A 9 -2.08 1.73 -9.01
C PHE A 9 -1.71 0.35 -9.54
N SER A 10 -0.44 0.16 -9.83
CA SER A 10 0.05 -1.08 -10.42
C SER A 10 1.23 -1.62 -9.63
N ILE A 11 1.30 -2.95 -9.52
CA ILE A 11 2.48 -3.61 -9.00
C ILE A 11 3.52 -3.65 -10.12
N VAL A 12 4.69 -3.08 -9.86
CA VAL A 12 5.76 -2.98 -10.87
C VAL A 12 6.96 -3.87 -10.56
N GLU A 13 7.09 -4.35 -9.32
CA GLU A 13 8.11 -5.32 -8.93
C GLU A 13 7.52 -6.24 -7.87
N HIS A 14 7.72 -7.55 -8.03
CA HIS A 14 7.18 -8.52 -7.09
C HIS A 14 8.16 -9.68 -6.93
N THR A 15 8.90 -9.67 -5.83
CA THR A 15 9.79 -10.76 -5.42
C THR A 15 9.31 -11.34 -4.10
N GLU A 16 9.96 -12.40 -3.60
CA GLU A 16 9.60 -12.95 -2.28
C GLU A 16 9.85 -11.97 -1.13
N ASP A 17 10.79 -11.05 -1.30
CA ASP A 17 11.24 -10.17 -0.24
C ASP A 17 10.85 -8.71 -0.42
N ARG A 18 10.32 -8.34 -1.59
CA ARG A 18 10.06 -6.96 -1.92
C ARG A 18 8.95 -6.83 -2.93
N VAL A 19 8.04 -5.90 -2.68
CA VAL A 19 7.01 -5.50 -3.65
C VAL A 19 7.06 -3.99 -3.82
N VAL A 20 7.02 -3.55 -5.06
CA VAL A 20 6.98 -2.14 -5.42
C VAL A 20 5.72 -1.88 -6.23
N SER A 21 5.01 -0.83 -5.87
CA SER A 21 3.85 -0.36 -6.62
C SER A 21 4.00 1.11 -6.98
N GLU A 22 3.28 1.54 -8.00
CA GLU A 22 3.27 2.92 -8.44
C GLU A 22 1.84 3.39 -8.62
N MET A 23 1.55 4.58 -8.07
CA MET A 23 0.22 5.19 -8.12
C MET A 23 0.33 6.57 -8.75
N PRO A 24 -0.20 6.76 -9.97
CA PRO A 24 -0.25 8.08 -10.58
C PRO A 24 -1.24 8.97 -9.82
N ILE A 25 -0.91 10.24 -9.71
CA ILE A 25 -1.74 11.20 -9.01
C ILE A 25 -2.66 11.88 -10.02
N GLY A 26 -3.92 11.44 -10.03
CA GLY A 26 -4.98 12.03 -10.84
C GLY A 26 -5.93 12.86 -9.99
N THR A 27 -6.87 13.53 -10.62
CA THR A 27 -7.84 14.40 -9.92
C THR A 27 -8.75 13.61 -8.98
N GLY A 28 -9.03 12.33 -9.28
CA GLY A 28 -9.94 11.51 -8.51
C GLY A 28 -9.46 11.10 -7.12
N ILE A 29 -8.17 11.30 -6.80
CA ILE A 29 -7.62 10.93 -5.49
C ILE A 29 -7.23 12.13 -4.64
N LYS A 30 -7.54 13.33 -5.12
CA LYS A 30 -7.16 14.56 -4.40
C LYS A 30 -8.22 14.99 -3.39
N ASN A 31 -7.72 15.56 -2.30
CA ASN A 31 -8.57 16.23 -1.30
C ASN A 31 -8.81 17.69 -1.72
N PRO A 32 -9.62 18.45 -0.96
CA PRO A 32 -9.88 19.86 -1.30
C PRO A 32 -8.66 20.77 -1.37
N PHE A 33 -7.54 20.38 -0.76
CA PHE A 33 -6.29 21.13 -0.83
C PHE A 33 -5.50 20.83 -2.12
N GLY A 34 -5.98 19.90 -2.95
CA GLY A 34 -5.31 19.54 -4.20
C GLY A 34 -4.17 18.56 -4.04
N VAL A 35 -4.00 17.95 -2.88
CA VAL A 35 -3.01 16.90 -2.63
C VAL A 35 -3.72 15.55 -2.46
N VAL A 36 -2.96 14.46 -2.41
CA VAL A 36 -3.53 13.11 -2.35
C VAL A 36 -4.21 12.87 -1.01
N GLN A 37 -5.44 12.37 -1.06
CA GLN A 37 -6.16 11.99 0.16
C GLN A 37 -5.47 10.82 0.84
N VAL A 38 -5.47 10.82 2.18
CA VAL A 38 -4.78 9.78 2.96
C VAL A 38 -5.38 8.39 2.74
N GLY A 39 -6.67 8.29 2.45
CA GLY A 39 -7.30 7.00 2.14
C GLY A 39 -6.69 6.30 0.93
N ALA A 40 -6.28 7.06 -0.09
CA ALA A 40 -5.60 6.50 -1.26
C ALA A 40 -4.22 5.96 -0.88
N ILE A 41 -3.48 6.68 -0.06
CA ILE A 41 -2.15 6.26 0.40
C ILE A 41 -2.25 5.01 1.28
N LEU A 42 -3.25 4.94 2.14
CA LEU A 42 -3.49 3.77 2.99
C LEU A 42 -3.85 2.53 2.16
N TRP A 43 -4.70 2.69 1.15
CA TRP A 43 -5.06 1.57 0.29
C TRP A 43 -3.86 1.08 -0.52
N LEU A 44 -3.06 2.00 -1.05
CA LEU A 44 -1.82 1.66 -1.74
C LEU A 44 -0.90 0.80 -0.86
N ALA A 45 -0.69 1.21 0.39
CA ALA A 45 0.16 0.50 1.33
C ALA A 45 -0.42 -0.86 1.71
N ASP A 46 -1.72 -0.92 2.00
CA ASP A 46 -2.39 -2.16 2.39
C ASP A 46 -2.29 -3.22 1.28
N VAL A 47 -2.61 -2.85 0.05
CA VAL A 47 -2.55 -3.80 -1.07
C VAL A 47 -1.12 -4.22 -1.37
N THR A 48 -0.16 -3.29 -1.37
CA THR A 48 1.25 -3.61 -1.65
C THR A 48 1.80 -4.57 -0.60
N ALA A 49 1.48 -4.34 0.68
CA ALA A 49 1.86 -5.22 1.78
C ALA A 49 1.20 -6.61 1.66
N THR A 50 -0.07 -6.66 1.31
CA THR A 50 -0.80 -7.91 1.12
C THR A 50 -0.18 -8.74 0.00
N VAL A 51 0.15 -8.12 -1.12
CA VAL A 51 0.80 -8.78 -2.25
C VAL A 51 2.15 -9.36 -1.85
N LEU A 52 2.91 -8.65 -1.01
CA LEU A 52 4.19 -9.15 -0.49
C LEU A 52 4.00 -10.45 0.28
N ILE A 53 3.00 -10.50 1.17
CA ILE A 53 2.76 -11.67 2.02
C ILE A 53 2.26 -12.86 1.20
N VAL A 54 1.38 -12.62 0.24
CA VAL A 54 0.86 -13.66 -0.67
C VAL A 54 1.99 -14.31 -1.46
N GLY A 55 2.95 -13.50 -1.90
CA GLY A 55 4.12 -14.00 -2.62
C GLY A 55 3.94 -14.07 -4.13
N PRO A 56 5.06 -14.13 -4.87
CA PRO A 56 5.02 -14.19 -6.33
C PRO A 56 4.44 -15.52 -6.82
N GLY A 57 3.72 -15.47 -7.93
CA GLY A 57 3.10 -16.64 -8.54
C GLY A 57 1.75 -17.04 -7.94
N ALA A 58 1.37 -16.47 -6.80
CA ALA A 58 0.06 -16.70 -6.22
C ALA A 58 -0.94 -15.71 -6.82
N GLN A 59 -2.19 -16.18 -6.98
CA GLN A 59 -3.27 -15.31 -7.43
C GLN A 59 -4.20 -15.01 -6.27
N VAL A 60 -4.53 -13.74 -6.11
CA VAL A 60 -5.51 -13.31 -5.13
C VAL A 60 -6.90 -13.53 -5.74
N SER A 61 -7.74 -14.30 -5.06
CA SER A 61 -9.09 -14.60 -5.49
C SER A 61 -10.05 -14.53 -4.32
N GLU A 62 -11.32 -14.31 -4.62
CA GLU A 62 -12.37 -14.26 -3.61
C GLU A 62 -12.42 -15.57 -2.83
N GLY A 63 -12.44 -15.47 -1.49
CA GLY A 63 -12.54 -16.62 -0.61
C GLY A 63 -11.30 -17.49 -0.51
N MET A 64 -10.16 -17.05 -1.04
CA MET A 64 -8.92 -17.84 -0.95
C MET A 64 -8.51 -18.08 0.51
N LYS A 65 -7.99 -19.28 0.77
CA LYS A 65 -7.45 -19.62 2.09
C LYS A 65 -6.07 -19.00 2.27
N GLY A 66 -5.77 -18.62 3.50
CA GLY A 66 -4.47 -18.03 3.81
C GLY A 66 -4.33 -16.60 3.34
N PHE A 67 -5.43 -15.94 3.01
CA PHE A 67 -5.36 -14.53 2.64
C PHE A 67 -4.90 -13.70 3.82
N PRO A 68 -3.87 -12.84 3.66
CA PRO A 68 -3.33 -12.06 4.77
C PRO A 68 -4.21 -10.84 5.06
N LEU A 69 -5.04 -10.95 6.09
CA LEU A 69 -5.93 -9.87 6.51
C LEU A 69 -5.18 -8.88 7.38
N ALA A 70 -5.21 -7.61 7.02
CA ALA A 70 -4.65 -6.55 7.85
C ALA A 70 -5.51 -6.37 9.10
N ILE A 71 -4.91 -6.51 10.27
CA ILE A 71 -5.61 -6.36 11.55
C ILE A 71 -5.26 -5.07 12.27
N THR A 72 -4.11 -4.49 11.98
CA THR A 72 -3.73 -3.16 12.46
C THR A 72 -2.94 -2.44 11.38
N LEU A 73 -3.02 -1.13 11.43
CA LEU A 73 -2.28 -0.27 10.51
C LEU A 73 -1.87 0.98 11.28
N ASN A 74 -0.58 1.32 11.20
CA ASN A 74 -0.05 2.54 11.78
C ASN A 74 0.62 3.34 10.67
N ALA A 75 0.18 4.56 10.45
CA ALA A 75 0.67 5.39 9.38
C ALA A 75 1.13 6.75 9.88
N ASN A 76 2.29 7.18 9.39
CA ASN A 76 2.79 8.53 9.58
C ASN A 76 2.83 9.20 8.22
N PHE A 77 2.03 10.25 8.03
CA PHE A 77 1.99 11.04 6.81
C PHE A 77 2.95 12.21 6.98
N ILE A 78 4.02 12.19 6.21
CA ILE A 78 5.16 13.09 6.41
C ILE A 78 5.11 14.27 5.45
N SER A 79 4.73 14.01 4.19
CA SER A 79 4.57 15.03 3.18
C SER A 79 3.54 14.61 2.13
N ASN A 80 3.35 15.45 1.13
CA ASN A 80 2.41 15.14 0.05
C ASN A 80 2.84 15.89 -1.21
N GLN A 81 2.13 15.66 -2.31
CA GLN A 81 2.37 16.39 -3.55
C GLN A 81 1.09 16.44 -4.39
N LYS A 82 1.06 17.35 -5.37
CA LYS A 82 -0.13 17.61 -6.17
C LYS A 82 -0.18 16.86 -7.48
N GLU A 83 0.95 16.39 -7.97
CA GLU A 83 1.05 15.71 -9.26
C GLU A 83 2.21 14.73 -9.25
N GLY A 84 2.33 13.96 -10.32
CA GLY A 84 3.37 12.97 -10.46
C GLY A 84 2.90 11.58 -10.06
N THR A 85 3.80 10.81 -9.46
CA THR A 85 3.56 9.42 -9.11
C THR A 85 4.10 9.14 -7.72
N PHE A 86 3.34 8.41 -6.91
CA PHE A 86 3.83 7.83 -5.67
C PHE A 86 4.37 6.44 -5.93
N LYS A 87 5.48 6.12 -5.30
CA LYS A 87 6.08 4.79 -5.34
C LYS A 87 6.06 4.22 -3.94
N ALA A 88 5.43 3.05 -3.78
CA ALA A 88 5.38 2.35 -2.50
C ALA A 88 6.29 1.13 -2.56
N VAL A 89 7.08 0.93 -1.50
CA VAL A 89 7.96 -0.23 -1.35
C VAL A 89 7.61 -0.91 -0.05
N SER A 90 7.19 -2.18 -0.13
CA SER A 90 6.89 -3.00 1.04
C SER A 90 7.97 -4.02 1.29
N LEU A 91 8.43 -4.09 2.53
CA LEU A 91 9.43 -5.04 3.01
C LEU A 91 8.93 -5.69 4.30
N PHE A 92 9.32 -6.93 4.55
CA PHE A 92 9.00 -7.59 5.81
C PHE A 92 9.79 -6.99 6.98
N VAL A 93 9.08 -6.65 8.05
CA VAL A 93 9.66 -6.49 9.37
C VAL A 93 9.76 -7.86 10.03
N LYS A 94 8.71 -8.67 9.88
CA LYS A 94 8.64 -10.04 10.35
C LYS A 94 7.81 -10.87 9.39
N ARG A 95 8.37 -11.95 8.88
CA ARG A 95 7.62 -12.96 8.14
C ARG A 95 7.26 -14.07 9.10
N GLY A 96 6.00 -14.17 9.50
CA GLY A 96 5.54 -15.15 10.46
C GLY A 96 4.59 -16.16 9.87
N SER A 97 4.44 -17.30 10.53
CA SER A 97 3.48 -18.32 10.12
C SER A 97 2.03 -17.94 10.47
N THR A 98 1.85 -17.15 11.51
CA THR A 98 0.53 -16.70 11.96
C THR A 98 0.35 -15.19 11.75
N VAL A 99 1.35 -14.41 12.14
CA VAL A 99 1.34 -12.95 12.01
C VAL A 99 2.55 -12.52 11.21
N SER A 100 2.32 -11.68 10.21
CA SER A 100 3.39 -11.03 9.47
C SER A 100 3.29 -9.52 9.66
N ILE A 101 4.44 -8.87 9.76
CA ILE A 101 4.54 -7.41 9.91
C ILE A 101 5.27 -6.87 8.71
N VAL A 102 4.66 -5.90 8.03
CA VAL A 102 5.20 -5.29 6.83
C VAL A 102 5.35 -3.79 7.03
N ARG A 103 6.46 -3.25 6.57
CA ARG A 103 6.67 -1.82 6.52
C ARG A 103 6.63 -1.36 5.07
N THR A 104 5.83 -0.36 4.79
CA THR A 104 5.69 0.23 3.46
C THR A 104 6.10 1.69 3.53
N LEU A 105 7.10 2.05 2.73
CA LEU A 105 7.52 3.44 2.57
C LEU A 105 7.01 3.95 1.24
N VAL A 106 6.34 5.09 1.28
CA VAL A 106 5.82 5.76 0.09
C VAL A 106 6.67 6.97 -0.20
N HIS A 107 7.21 7.04 -1.40
CA HIS A 107 8.05 8.14 -1.87
C HIS A 107 7.40 8.84 -3.07
N GLY A 108 7.62 10.14 -3.16
CA GLY A 108 7.20 10.95 -4.28
C GLY A 108 8.37 11.42 -5.12
N ALA A 109 8.24 12.59 -5.71
CA ALA A 109 9.26 13.19 -6.57
C ALA A 109 10.58 13.36 -5.82
N ASN A 110 11.69 13.07 -6.52
CA ASN A 110 13.04 13.23 -5.99
C ASN A 110 13.32 12.41 -4.72
N GLY A 111 12.62 11.27 -4.56
CA GLY A 111 12.81 10.43 -3.39
C GLY A 111 12.22 11.00 -2.09
N LYS A 112 11.38 12.02 -2.18
CA LYS A 112 10.75 12.64 -1.01
C LYS A 112 9.88 11.64 -0.28
N LEU A 113 10.10 11.46 1.02
CA LEU A 113 9.29 10.55 1.83
C LEU A 113 7.90 11.15 2.05
N ILE A 114 6.89 10.41 1.63
CA ILE A 114 5.47 10.82 1.74
C ILE A 114 4.84 10.21 2.98
N ALA A 115 5.03 8.91 3.18
CA ALA A 115 4.42 8.19 4.30
C ALA A 115 5.26 7.00 4.72
N ASP A 116 5.18 6.67 6.00
CA ASP A 116 5.81 5.51 6.62
C ASP A 116 4.69 4.71 7.28
N ILE A 117 4.40 3.51 6.79
CA ILE A 117 3.22 2.75 7.18
C ILE A 117 3.64 1.34 7.58
N THR A 118 3.20 0.92 8.76
CA THR A 118 3.41 -0.44 9.24
C THR A 118 2.06 -1.14 9.35
N THR A 119 1.96 -2.33 8.78
CA THR A 119 0.75 -3.14 8.81
C THR A 119 1.04 -4.50 9.42
N ASN A 120 0.09 -5.00 10.22
CA ASN A 120 0.14 -6.34 10.80
C ASN A 120 -0.96 -7.17 10.16
N HIS A 121 -0.62 -8.36 9.70
CA HIS A 121 -1.54 -9.23 8.98
C HIS A 121 -1.59 -10.60 9.63
N ILE A 122 -2.78 -11.17 9.68
CA ILE A 122 -2.97 -12.57 10.04
C ILE A 122 -3.46 -13.33 8.80
N LEU A 123 -3.09 -14.61 8.72
CA LEU A 123 -3.56 -15.45 7.62
C LEU A 123 -4.97 -15.94 7.92
N SER A 124 -5.88 -15.77 6.97
CA SER A 124 -7.24 -16.30 7.09
C SER A 124 -7.20 -17.82 7.06
N LYS A 125 -8.12 -18.43 7.77
CA LYS A 125 -8.21 -19.89 7.85
C LYS A 125 -9.02 -20.49 6.71
#